data_964df4fa034ca1718999219bedc112f5
#
_entry.id   964df4fa034ca1718999219bedc112f5
#
_cell.length_a   1.000
_cell.length_b   1.000
_cell.length_c   1.000
_cell.angle_alpha   90.00
_cell.angle_beta   90.00
_cell.angle_gamma   90.00
#
_symmetry.space_group_name_H-M   'P 1'
#
loop_
_entity.id
_entity.type
_entity.pdbx_description
1 polymer ?
#
loop_
_entity_poly.entity_id
_entity_poly.type
_entity_poly.pdbx_seq_one_letter_code
_entity_poly.pdbx_strand_id
1 'polypeptide(L)'
;MSLLSSLLLPLLLVIICAAAIAGDSSNTSSNGSSTGKRTTLTAKEVAQKASITEERAEDVIKILNYQLSKEGFTLAGSSGSLAVAERESGFDPKAINTGSGVAGYFQWSGWSNTVNGDRWAQGSSRTLDADVELQLMSTELNGAYKKVKTEMQKATDPGDAALYWSEHYEGVALSDGHTKAEKLQTDADKWFKVFDGTINSDSSVAFSGDTGLATGTLTSTFDLPPEYLGKLKYGVPSENSVTTQGNNTYPAGQCTWYVCNRLIETGICTNSAIYNYNGNGQDWVASLVSRGWKQISEPQVGAVMSVQGSYGGTYAEYGHVAFVEAVNQDGTFLISECNVGGVQNKPHYAVLSNQSYYSFAVAQ
;
A
#
# COMPACT_ATOMS: atom_id res chain seq x y z
N MET A 1 54.38 -4.81 -31.14
CA MET A 1 53.15 -5.03 -31.85
C MET A 1 52.12 -5.47 -30.84
N SER A 2 51.30 -4.55 -30.38
CA SER A 2 50.27 -4.79 -29.38
C SER A 2 48.92 -4.53 -30.02
N LEU A 3 48.09 -5.56 -30.10
CA LEU A 3 46.73 -5.47 -30.60
C LEU A 3 45.80 -5.08 -29.43
N LEU A 4 45.34 -3.84 -29.43
CA LEU A 4 44.18 -3.42 -28.61
C LEU A 4 42.92 -3.96 -29.28
N SER A 5 42.23 -4.82 -28.59
CA SER A 5 40.86 -5.22 -28.89
C SER A 5 39.90 -4.25 -28.19
N SER A 6 39.29 -3.36 -28.97
CA SER A 6 38.22 -2.48 -28.51
C SER A 6 36.89 -3.22 -28.53
N LEU A 7 36.31 -3.54 -27.37
CA LEU A 7 34.92 -3.96 -27.24
C LEU A 7 34.00 -2.75 -27.48
N LEU A 8 33.30 -2.76 -28.60
CA LEU A 8 32.18 -1.87 -28.89
C LEU A 8 30.92 -2.44 -28.23
N LEU A 9 30.43 -1.74 -27.23
CA LEU A 9 29.10 -1.95 -26.63
C LEU A 9 28.05 -1.40 -27.60
N PRO A 10 26.98 -2.10 -27.94
CA PRO A 10 25.92 -1.56 -28.79
C PRO A 10 25.09 -0.55 -27.98
N LEU A 11 25.09 0.68 -28.44
CA LEU A 11 24.22 1.77 -27.96
C LEU A 11 22.79 1.49 -28.41
N LEU A 12 21.93 1.08 -27.53
CA LEU A 12 20.49 0.91 -27.80
C LEU A 12 19.84 2.29 -27.82
N LEU A 13 19.56 2.76 -29.03
CA LEU A 13 18.86 4.02 -29.31
C LEU A 13 17.37 3.83 -29.03
N VAL A 14 16.86 4.35 -27.90
CA VAL A 14 15.42 4.42 -27.63
C VAL A 14 14.86 5.61 -28.42
N ILE A 15 14.13 5.33 -29.48
CA ILE A 15 13.36 6.32 -30.25
C ILE A 15 12.06 6.60 -29.47
N ILE A 16 11.97 7.79 -28.88
CA ILE A 16 10.72 8.30 -28.30
C ILE A 16 9.86 8.80 -29.47
N CYS A 17 8.85 8.02 -29.85
CA CYS A 17 7.77 8.51 -30.70
C CYS A 17 6.73 9.21 -29.83
N ALA A 18 6.75 10.55 -29.82
CA ALA A 18 5.63 11.33 -29.36
C ALA A 18 4.53 11.30 -30.43
N ALA A 19 3.50 10.53 -30.22
CA ALA A 19 2.27 10.61 -31.02
C ALA A 19 1.24 11.40 -30.24
N ALA A 20 0.97 12.61 -30.73
CA ALA A 20 -0.20 13.38 -30.33
C ALA A 20 -1.45 12.67 -30.87
N ILE A 21 -2.35 12.24 -30.03
CA ILE A 21 -3.67 11.74 -30.41
C ILE A 21 -4.71 12.69 -29.84
N ALA A 22 -5.43 13.29 -30.77
CA ALA A 22 -6.66 14.05 -30.51
C ALA A 22 -7.73 13.11 -29.94
N GLY A 23 -8.57 13.67 -29.07
CA GLY A 23 -9.52 12.95 -28.26
C GLY A 23 -10.56 12.16 -29.02
N ASP A 24 -11.00 11.10 -28.40
CA ASP A 24 -12.39 10.67 -28.48
C ASP A 24 -12.83 10.19 -27.08
N SER A 25 -13.93 10.80 -26.63
CA SER A 25 -14.51 10.56 -25.31
C SER A 25 -15.38 9.31 -25.42
N SER A 26 -14.90 8.17 -24.99
CA SER A 26 -15.76 7.08 -24.57
C SER A 26 -15.32 6.57 -23.20
N ASN A 27 -16.10 7.01 -22.23
CA ASN A 27 -16.03 6.70 -20.81
C ASN A 27 -16.37 5.22 -20.60
N THR A 28 -15.38 4.36 -20.48
CA THR A 28 -15.56 3.02 -19.89
C THR A 28 -14.67 2.98 -18.64
N SER A 29 -15.29 3.32 -17.52
CA SER A 29 -14.77 3.07 -16.18
C SER A 29 -14.53 1.56 -16.04
N SER A 30 -13.30 1.11 -16.18
CA SER A 30 -12.93 -0.20 -15.69
C SER A 30 -12.81 -0.09 -14.17
N ASN A 31 -13.91 -0.38 -13.47
CA ASN A 31 -13.92 -0.66 -12.04
C ASN A 31 -12.97 -1.84 -11.80
N GLY A 32 -11.76 -1.55 -11.35
CA GLY A 32 -10.88 -2.52 -10.73
C GLY A 32 -11.51 -2.95 -9.40
N SER A 33 -12.34 -3.97 -9.44
CA SER A 33 -12.90 -4.59 -8.24
C SER A 33 -11.74 -5.13 -7.41
N SER A 34 -11.47 -4.53 -6.26
CA SER A 34 -10.58 -5.10 -5.24
C SER A 34 -11.19 -6.43 -4.81
N THR A 35 -10.51 -7.56 -5.11
CA THR A 35 -11.10 -8.90 -4.96
C THR A 35 -11.05 -9.43 -3.53
N GLY A 36 -10.52 -8.70 -2.57
CA GLY A 36 -10.42 -9.14 -1.17
C GLY A 36 -9.53 -10.39 -0.94
N LYS A 37 -8.90 -10.90 -1.99
CA LYS A 37 -8.08 -12.13 -1.93
C LYS A 37 -6.82 -11.93 -1.11
N ARG A 38 -6.61 -12.81 -0.14
CA ARG A 38 -5.41 -12.82 0.72
C ARG A 38 -5.04 -14.24 1.12
N THR A 39 -3.77 -14.44 1.46
CA THR A 39 -3.37 -15.70 2.10
C THR A 39 -3.83 -15.73 3.56
N THR A 40 -4.15 -16.94 4.03
CA THR A 40 -4.46 -17.23 5.44
C THR A 40 -3.22 -17.62 6.23
N LEU A 41 -2.05 -17.77 5.58
CA LEU A 41 -0.81 -18.14 6.27
C LEU A 41 -0.24 -16.96 7.06
N THR A 42 0.25 -17.30 8.26
CA THR A 42 1.06 -16.39 9.08
C THR A 42 2.48 -16.28 8.55
N ALA A 43 3.20 -15.21 8.92
CA ALA A 43 4.62 -15.04 8.57
C ALA A 43 5.47 -16.23 9.03
N LYS A 44 5.21 -16.75 10.22
CA LYS A 44 5.88 -17.94 10.74
C LYS A 44 5.68 -19.18 9.87
N GLU A 45 4.46 -19.42 9.41
CA GLU A 45 4.16 -20.57 8.53
C GLU A 45 4.81 -20.40 7.15
N VAL A 46 4.79 -19.20 6.57
CA VAL A 46 5.48 -18.90 5.32
C VAL A 46 7.00 -19.06 5.49
N ALA A 47 7.56 -18.54 6.58
CA ALA A 47 8.98 -18.68 6.89
C ALA A 47 9.42 -20.15 6.96
N GLN A 48 8.63 -20.99 7.62
CA GLN A 48 8.89 -22.43 7.72
C GLN A 48 8.76 -23.15 6.37
N LYS A 49 7.69 -22.86 5.61
CA LYS A 49 7.43 -23.49 4.31
C LYS A 49 8.48 -23.09 3.24
N ALA A 50 8.90 -21.84 3.25
CA ALA A 50 9.82 -21.30 2.26
C ALA A 50 11.29 -21.31 2.70
N SER A 51 11.58 -21.67 3.97
CA SER A 51 12.92 -21.64 4.58
C SER A 51 13.59 -20.26 4.53
N ILE A 52 12.82 -19.23 4.90
CA ILE A 52 13.27 -17.83 5.02
C ILE A 52 13.05 -17.32 6.45
N THR A 53 13.50 -16.12 6.76
CA THR A 53 13.21 -15.46 8.06
C THR A 53 11.76 -15.02 8.15
N GLU A 54 11.21 -14.88 9.37
CA GLU A 54 9.85 -14.36 9.56
C GLU A 54 9.73 -12.93 9.02
N GLU A 55 10.76 -12.08 9.20
CA GLU A 55 10.80 -10.73 8.62
C GLU A 55 10.61 -10.74 7.09
N ARG A 56 11.33 -11.62 6.38
CA ARG A 56 11.17 -11.74 4.92
C ARG A 56 9.83 -12.38 4.53
N ALA A 57 9.28 -13.23 5.37
CA ALA A 57 7.95 -13.80 5.17
C ALA A 57 6.85 -12.75 5.29
N GLU A 58 6.99 -11.75 6.18
CA GLU A 58 6.09 -10.60 6.26
C GLU A 58 6.10 -9.80 4.96
N ASP A 59 7.29 -9.53 4.40
CA ASP A 59 7.45 -8.84 3.13
C ASP A 59 6.81 -9.63 1.97
N VAL A 60 7.02 -10.94 1.91
CA VAL A 60 6.40 -11.84 0.91
C VAL A 60 4.88 -11.78 1.00
N ILE A 61 4.32 -11.89 2.21
CA ILE A 61 2.86 -11.82 2.43
C ILE A 61 2.32 -10.44 2.01
N LYS A 62 3.05 -9.37 2.32
CA LYS A 62 2.68 -8.00 1.95
C LYS A 62 2.61 -7.83 0.42
N ILE A 63 3.64 -8.26 -0.29
CA ILE A 63 3.68 -8.22 -1.77
C ILE A 63 2.53 -9.06 -2.34
N LEU A 64 2.40 -10.32 -1.91
CA LEU A 64 1.35 -11.24 -2.38
C LEU A 64 -0.05 -10.67 -2.21
N ASN A 65 -0.38 -10.25 -0.99
CA ASN A 65 -1.71 -9.74 -0.67
C ASN A 65 -2.03 -8.45 -1.44
N TYR A 66 -1.04 -7.58 -1.63
CA TYR A 66 -1.20 -6.38 -2.45
C TYR A 66 -1.52 -6.74 -3.90
N GLN A 67 -0.77 -7.65 -4.49
CA GLN A 67 -0.97 -8.08 -5.88
C GLN A 67 -2.30 -8.80 -6.09
N LEU A 68 -2.69 -9.68 -5.18
CA LEU A 68 -3.97 -10.40 -5.26
C LEU A 68 -5.17 -9.45 -5.08
N SER A 69 -5.12 -8.55 -4.10
CA SER A 69 -6.26 -7.71 -3.73
C SER A 69 -6.35 -6.41 -4.53
N LYS A 70 -5.23 -5.73 -4.77
CA LYS A 70 -5.19 -4.42 -5.44
C LYS A 70 -4.98 -4.53 -6.95
N GLU A 71 -4.05 -5.40 -7.37
CA GLU A 71 -3.74 -5.53 -8.78
C GLU A 71 -4.59 -6.60 -9.47
N GLY A 72 -5.29 -7.44 -8.69
CA GLY A 72 -6.15 -8.49 -9.22
C GLY A 72 -5.40 -9.65 -9.86
N PHE A 73 -4.14 -9.86 -9.49
CA PHE A 73 -3.34 -10.96 -10.02
C PHE A 73 -3.93 -12.31 -9.64
N THR A 74 -3.64 -13.33 -10.45
CA THR A 74 -3.84 -14.71 -10.04
C THR A 74 -2.76 -15.12 -9.05
N LEU A 75 -2.94 -16.25 -8.35
CA LEU A 75 -1.87 -16.81 -7.53
C LEU A 75 -0.63 -17.14 -8.38
N ALA A 76 -0.82 -17.67 -9.60
CA ALA A 76 0.28 -17.94 -10.53
C ALA A 76 1.03 -16.66 -10.91
N GLY A 77 0.31 -15.59 -11.26
CA GLY A 77 0.90 -14.29 -11.57
C GLY A 77 1.69 -13.71 -10.40
N SER A 78 1.12 -13.73 -9.20
CA SER A 78 1.80 -13.27 -7.98
C SER A 78 3.03 -14.12 -7.66
N SER A 79 2.94 -15.44 -7.79
CA SER A 79 4.07 -16.35 -7.54
C SER A 79 5.23 -16.10 -8.52
N GLY A 80 4.91 -15.79 -9.77
CA GLY A 80 5.92 -15.40 -10.76
C GLY A 80 6.66 -14.11 -10.37
N SER A 81 5.93 -13.07 -9.98
CA SER A 81 6.55 -11.82 -9.55
C SER A 81 7.32 -11.97 -8.22
N LEU A 82 6.84 -12.81 -7.28
CA LEU A 82 7.56 -13.12 -6.05
C LEU A 82 8.92 -13.77 -6.34
N ALA A 83 9.01 -14.69 -7.29
CA ALA A 83 10.30 -15.28 -7.69
C ALA A 83 11.28 -14.22 -8.22
N VAL A 84 10.77 -13.21 -8.92
CA VAL A 84 11.61 -12.09 -9.38
C VAL A 84 12.03 -11.21 -8.21
N ALA A 85 11.14 -10.85 -7.30
CA ALA A 85 11.49 -10.08 -6.11
C ALA A 85 12.53 -10.81 -5.23
N GLU A 86 12.42 -12.15 -5.11
CA GLU A 86 13.43 -12.98 -4.44
C GLU A 86 14.80 -12.87 -5.12
N ARG A 87 14.83 -12.90 -6.43
CA ARG A 87 16.07 -12.74 -7.24
C ARG A 87 16.68 -11.34 -7.09
N GLU A 88 15.85 -10.30 -7.14
CA GLU A 88 16.31 -8.91 -7.15
C GLU A 88 16.81 -8.42 -5.79
N SER A 89 16.10 -8.72 -4.72
CA SER A 89 16.37 -8.16 -3.39
C SER A 89 16.35 -9.16 -2.25
N GLY A 90 15.92 -10.40 -2.48
CA GLY A 90 15.60 -11.34 -1.40
C GLY A 90 14.44 -10.82 -0.53
N PHE A 91 13.51 -10.08 -1.12
CA PHE A 91 12.39 -9.42 -0.45
C PHE A 91 12.80 -8.31 0.54
N ASP A 92 14.00 -7.74 0.39
CA ASP A 92 14.43 -6.63 1.23
C ASP A 92 14.02 -5.29 0.61
N PRO A 93 13.07 -4.54 1.21
CA PRO A 93 12.70 -3.22 0.71
C PRO A 93 13.86 -2.22 0.82
N LYS A 94 14.85 -2.51 1.68
CA LYS A 94 16.03 -1.66 1.89
C LYS A 94 17.24 -2.09 1.06
N ALA A 95 17.08 -3.07 0.17
CA ALA A 95 18.16 -3.51 -0.70
C ALA A 95 18.58 -2.39 -1.65
N ILE A 96 19.87 -2.06 -1.67
CA ILE A 96 20.46 -1.04 -2.55
C ILE A 96 21.62 -1.65 -3.30
N ASN A 97 21.61 -1.50 -4.63
CA ASN A 97 22.77 -1.73 -5.47
C ASN A 97 23.36 -0.38 -5.90
N THR A 98 24.39 0.06 -5.19
CA THR A 98 25.03 1.37 -5.42
C THR A 98 25.71 1.46 -6.79
N GLY A 99 26.17 0.33 -7.33
CA GLY A 99 26.85 0.28 -8.64
C GLY A 99 25.92 0.59 -9.80
N SER A 100 24.70 0.05 -9.78
CA SER A 100 23.67 0.27 -10.81
C SER A 100 22.70 1.41 -10.46
N GLY A 101 22.69 1.88 -9.22
CA GLY A 101 21.81 2.95 -8.77
C GLY A 101 20.35 2.53 -8.56
N VAL A 102 20.11 1.22 -8.31
CA VAL A 102 18.78 0.65 -8.12
C VAL A 102 18.54 0.31 -6.65
N ALA A 103 17.27 0.23 -6.25
CA ALA A 103 16.90 -0.11 -4.87
C ALA A 103 15.47 -0.69 -4.75
N GLY A 104 15.22 -1.37 -3.61
CA GLY A 104 13.92 -1.90 -3.21
C GLY A 104 13.63 -3.29 -3.74
N TYR A 105 12.40 -3.77 -3.53
CA TYR A 105 11.97 -5.15 -3.85
C TYR A 105 12.32 -5.59 -5.27
N PHE A 106 12.06 -4.73 -6.25
CA PHE A 106 12.28 -5.00 -7.68
C PHE A 106 13.45 -4.18 -8.24
N GLN A 107 14.34 -3.69 -7.39
CA GLN A 107 15.54 -2.96 -7.78
C GLN A 107 15.27 -1.85 -8.82
N TRP A 108 14.26 -1.00 -8.54
CA TRP A 108 13.91 0.13 -9.41
C TRP A 108 15.07 1.11 -9.58
N SER A 109 15.28 1.56 -10.82
CA SER A 109 16.32 2.53 -11.17
C SER A 109 16.02 3.93 -10.63
N GLY A 110 17.07 4.73 -10.49
CA GLY A 110 16.95 6.13 -10.09
C GLY A 110 17.12 6.38 -8.59
N TRP A 111 17.52 5.38 -7.80
CA TRP A 111 17.72 5.58 -6.37
C TRP A 111 18.94 6.45 -6.05
N SER A 112 20.14 6.04 -6.46
CA SER A 112 21.40 6.76 -6.20
C SER A 112 21.98 7.45 -7.42
N ASN A 113 21.55 7.06 -8.63
CA ASN A 113 21.89 7.71 -9.90
C ASN A 113 20.82 7.38 -10.95
N THR A 114 20.81 8.11 -12.04
CA THR A 114 19.81 8.00 -13.12
C THR A 114 20.38 7.45 -14.43
N VAL A 115 21.53 6.79 -14.39
CA VAL A 115 22.18 6.23 -15.60
C VAL A 115 21.28 5.20 -16.29
N ASN A 116 20.54 4.40 -15.53
CA ASN A 116 19.59 3.40 -16.00
C ASN A 116 18.13 3.89 -15.98
N GLY A 117 17.91 5.20 -16.02
CA GLY A 117 16.59 5.81 -15.90
C GLY A 117 16.23 6.15 -14.45
N ASP A 118 15.02 6.65 -14.23
CA ASP A 118 14.53 7.08 -12.93
C ASP A 118 13.09 6.56 -12.71
N ARG A 119 12.96 5.28 -12.39
CA ARG A 119 11.66 4.68 -12.05
C ARG A 119 11.17 5.17 -10.68
N TRP A 120 12.09 5.46 -9.75
CA TRP A 120 11.77 6.03 -8.45
C TRP A 120 11.09 7.42 -8.52
N ALA A 121 11.22 8.13 -9.64
CA ALA A 121 10.50 9.39 -9.85
C ALA A 121 8.96 9.22 -9.90
N GLN A 122 8.46 8.00 -10.10
CA GLN A 122 7.03 7.69 -10.12
C GLN A 122 6.49 7.28 -8.72
N GLY A 123 7.37 7.11 -7.74
CA GLY A 123 6.99 6.83 -6.36
C GLY A 123 6.42 8.08 -5.67
N SER A 124 5.56 7.86 -4.67
CA SER A 124 5.01 8.94 -3.84
C SER A 124 6.08 9.67 -3.02
N SER A 125 7.18 8.98 -2.73
CA SER A 125 8.39 9.53 -2.12
C SER A 125 9.61 8.71 -2.52
N ARG A 126 10.83 9.21 -2.25
CA ARG A 126 12.08 8.43 -2.33
C ARG A 126 12.43 7.86 -0.96
N THR A 127 11.64 6.90 -0.51
CA THR A 127 11.84 6.23 0.78
C THR A 127 11.81 4.73 0.57
N LEU A 128 12.82 4.03 1.07
CA LEU A 128 12.88 2.57 1.07
C LEU A 128 11.93 2.02 2.13
N ASP A 129 10.70 1.94 1.73
CA ASP A 129 9.57 1.49 2.54
C ASP A 129 8.64 0.62 1.68
N ALA A 130 8.21 -0.50 2.24
CA ALA A 130 7.41 -1.49 1.54
C ALA A 130 6.14 -0.91 0.91
N ASP A 131 5.44 0.01 1.59
CA ASP A 131 4.18 0.58 1.09
C ASP A 131 4.44 1.57 -0.05
N VAL A 132 5.52 2.36 0.03
CA VAL A 132 5.96 3.25 -1.05
C VAL A 132 6.32 2.44 -2.30
N GLU A 133 7.02 1.35 -2.13
CA GLU A 133 7.44 0.47 -3.23
C GLU A 133 6.27 -0.26 -3.89
N LEU A 134 5.31 -0.74 -3.11
CA LEU A 134 4.09 -1.34 -3.65
C LEU A 134 3.21 -0.32 -4.36
N GLN A 135 3.17 0.93 -3.90
CA GLN A 135 2.51 2.02 -4.61
C GLN A 135 3.23 2.38 -5.91
N LEU A 136 4.58 2.39 -5.91
CA LEU A 136 5.38 2.59 -7.12
C LEU A 136 5.08 1.49 -8.15
N MET A 137 5.13 0.22 -7.73
CA MET A 137 4.73 -0.92 -8.58
C MET A 137 3.32 -0.71 -9.15
N SER A 138 2.36 -0.35 -8.32
CA SER A 138 0.98 -0.11 -8.74
C SER A 138 0.86 1.04 -9.75
N THR A 139 1.57 2.14 -9.53
CA THR A 139 1.61 3.27 -10.46
C THR A 139 2.10 2.84 -11.84
N GLU A 140 3.19 2.08 -11.88
CA GLU A 140 3.75 1.56 -13.12
C GLU A 140 2.82 0.57 -13.82
N LEU A 141 2.21 -0.36 -13.06
CA LEU A 141 1.28 -1.37 -13.58
C LEU A 141 -0.03 -0.76 -14.10
N ASN A 142 -0.44 0.39 -13.59
CA ASN A 142 -1.62 1.12 -14.09
C ASN A 142 -1.25 2.14 -15.19
N GLY A 143 0.04 2.35 -15.42
CA GLY A 143 0.61 3.23 -16.45
C GLY A 143 1.33 2.47 -17.56
N ALA A 144 2.64 2.65 -17.63
CA ALA A 144 3.49 2.13 -18.69
C ALA A 144 3.50 0.59 -18.78
N TYR A 145 3.30 -0.11 -17.68
CA TYR A 145 3.32 -1.58 -17.59
C TYR A 145 1.94 -2.22 -17.52
N LYS A 146 0.90 -1.53 -18.01
CA LYS A 146 -0.48 -2.06 -18.00
C LYS A 146 -0.63 -3.42 -18.69
N LYS A 147 0.18 -3.69 -19.71
CA LYS A 147 0.18 -5.00 -20.37
C LYS A 147 0.69 -6.10 -19.42
N VAL A 148 1.75 -5.82 -18.65
CA VAL A 148 2.27 -6.77 -17.65
C VAL A 148 1.19 -7.08 -16.62
N LYS A 149 0.51 -6.05 -16.07
CA LYS A 149 -0.63 -6.24 -15.17
C LYS A 149 -1.66 -7.20 -15.76
N THR A 150 -2.08 -6.97 -17.01
CA THR A 150 -3.09 -7.80 -17.68
C THR A 150 -2.66 -9.26 -17.81
N GLU A 151 -1.38 -9.53 -18.11
CA GLU A 151 -0.89 -10.91 -18.20
C GLU A 151 -0.79 -11.58 -16.84
N MET A 152 -0.37 -10.86 -15.79
CA MET A 152 -0.36 -11.38 -14.41
C MET A 152 -1.78 -11.70 -13.89
N GLN A 153 -2.78 -10.92 -14.32
CA GLN A 153 -4.20 -11.17 -13.99
C GLN A 153 -4.77 -12.44 -14.64
N LYS A 154 -4.15 -12.93 -15.69
CA LYS A 154 -4.59 -14.11 -16.46
C LYS A 154 -3.68 -15.32 -16.28
N ALA A 155 -2.53 -15.14 -15.67
CA ALA A 155 -1.51 -16.18 -15.58
C ALA A 155 -2.07 -17.44 -14.91
N THR A 156 -1.79 -18.59 -15.50
CA THR A 156 -2.18 -19.92 -15.02
C THR A 156 -0.97 -20.77 -14.65
N ASP A 157 0.19 -20.42 -15.18
CA ASP A 157 1.47 -21.06 -14.89
C ASP A 157 2.40 -20.04 -14.19
N PRO A 158 2.91 -20.37 -12.98
CA PRO A 158 3.76 -19.44 -12.23
C PRO A 158 5.15 -19.26 -12.87
N GLY A 159 5.69 -20.30 -13.54
CA GLY A 159 6.98 -20.24 -14.22
C GLY A 159 6.93 -19.32 -15.43
N ASP A 160 5.90 -19.45 -16.27
CA ASP A 160 5.68 -18.56 -17.42
C ASP A 160 5.44 -17.12 -16.96
N ALA A 161 4.69 -16.92 -15.86
CA ALA A 161 4.47 -15.61 -15.26
C ALA A 161 5.78 -14.97 -14.80
N ALA A 162 6.69 -15.74 -14.21
CA ALA A 162 7.99 -15.26 -13.76
C ALA A 162 8.87 -14.81 -14.93
N LEU A 163 8.91 -15.59 -15.99
CA LEU A 163 9.64 -15.24 -17.20
C LEU A 163 9.07 -13.98 -17.85
N TYR A 164 7.74 -13.90 -17.95
CA TYR A 164 7.08 -12.71 -18.49
C TYR A 164 7.36 -11.45 -17.68
N TRP A 165 7.30 -11.51 -16.35
CA TRP A 165 7.64 -10.39 -15.47
C TRP A 165 9.10 -9.97 -15.65
N SER A 166 10.04 -10.93 -15.65
CA SER A 166 11.46 -10.65 -15.82
C SER A 166 11.76 -9.95 -17.15
N GLU A 167 11.15 -10.39 -18.24
CA GLU A 167 11.37 -9.80 -19.55
C GLU A 167 10.70 -8.44 -19.74
N HIS A 168 9.44 -8.32 -19.31
CA HIS A 168 8.61 -7.17 -19.65
C HIS A 168 8.47 -6.11 -18.56
N TYR A 169 8.72 -6.46 -17.29
CA TYR A 169 8.71 -5.50 -16.19
C TYR A 169 10.14 -5.09 -15.79
N GLU A 170 11.05 -6.04 -15.70
CA GLU A 170 12.46 -5.77 -15.36
C GLU A 170 13.31 -5.46 -16.60
N GLY A 171 12.85 -5.81 -17.78
CA GLY A 171 13.59 -5.58 -19.04
C GLY A 171 14.78 -6.50 -19.23
N VAL A 172 14.81 -7.65 -18.56
CA VAL A 172 15.90 -8.64 -18.66
C VAL A 172 15.52 -9.70 -19.68
N ALA A 173 16.20 -9.73 -20.82
CA ALA A 173 15.91 -10.69 -21.89
C ALA A 173 16.02 -12.14 -21.41
N LEU A 174 15.12 -13.00 -21.88
CA LEU A 174 15.11 -14.43 -21.50
C LEU A 174 16.40 -15.17 -21.85
N SER A 175 17.12 -14.72 -22.89
CA SER A 175 18.42 -15.24 -23.27
C SER A 175 19.59 -14.72 -22.42
N ASP A 176 19.34 -13.75 -21.55
CA ASP A 176 20.37 -13.21 -20.66
C ASP A 176 20.64 -14.21 -19.52
N GLY A 177 21.92 -14.50 -19.29
CA GLY A 177 22.33 -15.37 -18.18
C GLY A 177 21.93 -14.86 -16.79
N HIS A 178 21.64 -13.56 -16.63
CA HIS A 178 21.12 -12.97 -15.41
C HIS A 178 19.66 -13.35 -15.16
N THR A 179 18.87 -13.68 -16.17
CA THR A 179 17.49 -14.16 -16.04
C THR A 179 17.44 -15.44 -15.21
N LYS A 180 18.43 -16.35 -15.38
CA LYS A 180 18.46 -17.67 -14.73
C LYS A 180 17.10 -18.39 -14.88
N ALA A 181 16.62 -18.48 -16.11
CA ALA A 181 15.24 -18.85 -16.45
C ALA A 181 14.73 -20.11 -15.73
N GLU A 182 15.50 -21.21 -15.75
CA GLU A 182 15.11 -22.47 -15.09
C GLU A 182 14.97 -22.30 -13.57
N LYS A 183 15.89 -21.55 -12.94
CA LYS A 183 15.81 -21.27 -11.51
C LYS A 183 14.60 -20.40 -11.20
N LEU A 184 14.36 -19.37 -12.02
CA LEU A 184 13.26 -18.43 -11.83
C LEU A 184 11.90 -19.16 -11.91
N GLN A 185 11.73 -20.07 -12.86
CA GLN A 185 10.54 -20.91 -12.97
C GLN A 185 10.40 -21.84 -11.74
N THR A 186 11.50 -22.46 -11.30
CA THR A 186 11.50 -23.32 -10.10
C THR A 186 11.12 -22.52 -8.82
N ASP A 187 11.63 -21.30 -8.68
CA ASP A 187 11.31 -20.44 -7.55
C ASP A 187 9.84 -19.98 -7.60
N ALA A 188 9.30 -19.70 -8.79
CA ALA A 188 7.89 -19.38 -8.96
C ALA A 188 6.97 -20.55 -8.59
N ASP A 189 7.32 -21.77 -8.99
CA ASP A 189 6.63 -22.99 -8.59
C ASP A 189 6.69 -23.23 -7.07
N LYS A 190 7.83 -22.92 -6.44
CA LYS A 190 7.98 -22.95 -4.98
C LYS A 190 6.99 -22.02 -4.33
N TRP A 191 6.92 -20.77 -4.76
CA TRP A 191 5.99 -19.78 -4.19
C TRP A 191 4.53 -20.15 -4.43
N PHE A 192 4.22 -20.66 -5.60
CA PHE A 192 2.87 -21.16 -5.87
C PHE A 192 2.47 -22.27 -4.87
N LYS A 193 3.34 -23.26 -4.65
CA LYS A 193 3.09 -24.36 -3.70
C LYS A 193 2.98 -23.89 -2.24
N VAL A 194 3.72 -22.85 -1.86
CA VAL A 194 3.62 -22.28 -0.50
C VAL A 194 2.20 -21.76 -0.24
N PHE A 195 1.58 -21.12 -1.24
CA PHE A 195 0.31 -20.42 -1.09
C PHE A 195 -0.90 -21.15 -1.70
N ASP A 196 -0.70 -22.26 -2.41
CA ASP A 196 -1.80 -23.03 -2.98
C ASP A 196 -2.75 -23.55 -1.89
N GLY A 197 -4.05 -23.35 -2.14
CA GLY A 197 -5.10 -23.69 -1.17
C GLY A 197 -5.16 -22.77 0.08
N THR A 198 -4.34 -21.72 0.13
CA THR A 198 -4.31 -20.80 1.28
C THR A 198 -4.93 -19.43 0.97
N ILE A 199 -5.33 -19.21 -0.27
CA ILE A 199 -5.92 -17.94 -0.70
C ILE A 199 -7.42 -17.97 -0.41
N ASN A 200 -7.84 -17.08 0.48
CA ASN A 200 -9.25 -16.89 0.76
C ASN A 200 -9.88 -15.96 -0.29
N SER A 201 -10.95 -16.44 -0.93
CA SER A 201 -11.69 -15.68 -1.94
C SER A 201 -13.01 -15.09 -1.41
N ASP A 202 -13.32 -15.34 -0.14
CA ASP A 202 -14.58 -14.87 0.42
C ASP A 202 -14.49 -13.42 0.89
N SER A 203 -15.38 -12.60 0.35
CA SER A 203 -15.66 -11.24 0.79
C SER A 203 -16.28 -11.15 2.21
N SER A 204 -16.27 -12.24 2.96
CA SER A 204 -16.87 -12.37 4.28
C SER A 204 -15.88 -12.74 5.39
N VAL A 205 -14.59 -12.77 5.12
CA VAL A 205 -13.64 -12.93 6.23
C VAL A 205 -13.46 -11.60 6.90
N ALA A 206 -14.26 -11.40 7.95
CA ALA A 206 -13.87 -10.52 9.03
C ALA A 206 -12.37 -10.78 9.30
N PHE A 207 -11.59 -9.75 9.29
CA PHE A 207 -10.18 -9.78 9.65
C PHE A 207 -10.10 -10.35 11.06
N SER A 208 -9.92 -11.67 11.19
CA SER A 208 -9.56 -12.29 12.45
C SER A 208 -8.16 -11.78 12.78
N GLY A 209 -8.12 -10.71 13.56
CA GLY A 209 -6.88 -10.11 13.99
C GLY A 209 -6.16 -11.04 14.95
N ASP A 210 -5.41 -11.96 14.42
CA ASP A 210 -4.27 -12.56 15.11
C ASP A 210 -3.32 -13.19 14.08
N THR A 211 -2.83 -12.43 13.17
CA THR A 211 -1.64 -12.74 12.39
C THR A 211 -0.74 -11.53 12.46
N GLY A 212 0.08 -11.48 13.49
CA GLY A 212 1.34 -10.77 13.64
C GLY A 212 1.73 -9.68 12.65
N LEU A 213 0.80 -8.82 12.21
CA LEU A 213 1.13 -7.50 11.70
C LEU A 213 1.37 -6.59 12.92
N ALA A 214 2.39 -6.96 13.69
CA ALA A 214 2.89 -6.18 14.81
C ALA A 214 3.69 -4.95 14.37
N THR A 215 3.52 -4.52 13.15
CA THR A 215 4.04 -3.22 12.69
C THR A 215 2.86 -2.37 12.28
N GLY A 216 2.04 -1.95 13.22
CA GLY A 216 0.90 -1.04 13.11
C GLY A 216 0.96 0.06 12.04
N THR A 217 1.33 -0.28 10.83
CA THR A 217 1.26 0.64 9.71
C THR A 217 -0.21 0.82 9.34
N LEU A 218 -0.69 2.04 9.37
CA LEU A 218 -2.02 2.41 8.90
C LEU A 218 -2.08 2.17 7.38
N THR A 219 -2.37 0.95 6.97
CA THR A 219 -2.64 0.66 5.56
C THR A 219 -4.08 1.05 5.28
N SER A 220 -4.28 2.17 4.61
CA SER A 220 -5.59 2.66 4.25
C SER A 220 -5.91 2.40 2.77
N THR A 221 -7.20 2.25 2.47
CA THR A 221 -7.72 2.12 1.12
C THR A 221 -8.62 3.30 0.78
N PHE A 222 -8.68 3.69 -0.51
CA PHE A 222 -9.57 4.77 -0.95
C PHE A 222 -11.04 4.38 -1.01
N ASP A 223 -11.32 3.09 -1.13
CA ASP A 223 -12.68 2.59 -1.21
C ASP A 223 -13.13 2.11 0.17
N LEU A 224 -14.34 2.50 0.56
CA LEU A 224 -14.99 1.95 1.74
C LEU A 224 -15.13 0.43 1.54
N PRO A 225 -14.63 -0.40 2.49
CA PRO A 225 -14.80 -1.83 2.37
C PRO A 225 -16.29 -2.20 2.20
N PRO A 226 -16.63 -3.07 1.25
CA PRO A 226 -18.03 -3.34 0.85
C PRO A 226 -18.95 -3.77 1.99
N GLU A 227 -18.39 -4.44 3.00
CA GLU A 227 -19.12 -4.89 4.19
C GLU A 227 -19.67 -3.76 5.05
N TYR A 228 -19.18 -2.54 4.89
CA TYR A 228 -19.64 -1.35 5.61
C TYR A 228 -20.63 -0.50 4.82
N LEU A 229 -20.88 -0.82 3.55
CA LEU A 229 -21.84 -0.10 2.72
C LEU A 229 -23.25 -0.15 3.33
N GLY A 230 -23.83 1.03 3.54
CA GLY A 230 -25.15 1.17 4.15
C GLY A 230 -25.23 0.87 5.65
N LYS A 231 -24.09 0.59 6.31
CA LYS A 231 -24.05 0.25 7.76
C LYS A 231 -23.41 1.32 8.64
N LEU A 232 -22.80 2.35 8.06
CA LEU A 232 -22.18 3.41 8.84
C LEU A 232 -23.23 4.28 9.50
N LYS A 233 -23.11 4.47 10.82
CA LYS A 233 -24.02 5.29 11.65
C LYS A 233 -24.18 6.72 11.11
N TYR A 234 -23.09 7.30 10.64
CA TYR A 234 -23.04 8.68 10.18
C TYR A 234 -22.95 8.79 8.65
N GLY A 235 -23.26 7.70 7.92
CA GLY A 235 -23.10 7.65 6.47
C GLY A 235 -21.65 7.66 6.00
N VAL A 236 -21.45 7.43 4.72
CA VAL A 236 -20.13 7.49 4.09
C VAL A 236 -19.63 8.93 4.10
N PRO A 237 -18.35 9.19 4.46
CA PRO A 237 -17.76 10.52 4.32
C PRO A 237 -17.99 11.08 2.90
N SER A 238 -18.54 12.29 2.83
CA SER A 238 -18.78 12.99 1.59
C SER A 238 -17.57 13.84 1.17
N GLU A 239 -17.66 14.51 0.03
CA GLU A 239 -16.67 15.50 -0.38
C GLU A 239 -16.49 16.60 0.66
N ASN A 240 -17.49 16.91 1.46
CA ASN A 240 -17.39 17.92 2.51
C ASN A 240 -16.34 17.56 3.56
N SER A 241 -16.10 16.27 3.84
CA SER A 241 -15.07 15.84 4.80
C SER A 241 -13.64 16.18 4.34
N VAL A 242 -13.43 16.44 3.07
CA VAL A 242 -12.12 16.88 2.52
C VAL A 242 -12.11 18.34 2.04
N THR A 243 -13.26 18.93 1.71
CA THR A 243 -13.36 20.24 1.07
C THR A 243 -13.92 21.34 1.96
N THR A 244 -14.75 21.00 2.97
CA THR A 244 -15.39 22.00 3.82
C THR A 244 -14.35 22.81 4.61
N GLN A 245 -14.48 24.12 4.58
CA GLN A 245 -13.62 25.01 5.34
C GLN A 245 -14.31 25.55 6.59
N GLY A 246 -15.47 26.15 6.47
CA GLY A 246 -16.17 26.73 7.61
C GLY A 246 -15.24 27.45 8.57
N ASN A 247 -15.26 27.05 9.84
CA ASN A 247 -14.33 27.54 10.86
C ASN A 247 -13.06 26.66 11.00
N ASN A 248 -12.83 25.74 10.08
CA ASN A 248 -11.66 24.87 10.10
C ASN A 248 -10.39 25.66 9.81
N THR A 249 -9.49 25.71 10.77
CA THR A 249 -8.23 26.47 10.71
C THR A 249 -7.01 25.59 10.46
N TYR A 250 -7.18 24.29 10.33
CA TYR A 250 -6.09 23.37 10.07
C TYR A 250 -5.61 23.49 8.62
N PRO A 251 -4.37 23.09 8.32
CA PRO A 251 -3.90 23.04 6.96
C PRO A 251 -4.74 22.06 6.11
N ALA A 252 -5.23 22.54 4.96
CA ALA A 252 -6.05 21.75 4.06
C ALA A 252 -5.35 20.45 3.64
N GLY A 253 -6.13 19.38 3.55
CA GLY A 253 -5.64 18.07 3.13
C GLY A 253 -4.90 17.27 4.19
N GLN A 254 -4.72 17.79 5.40
CA GLN A 254 -4.10 17.05 6.51
C GLN A 254 -5.11 16.18 7.26
N CYS A 255 -4.63 15.21 8.03
CA CYS A 255 -5.47 14.37 8.87
C CYS A 255 -6.30 15.19 9.86
N THR A 256 -5.72 16.23 10.43
CA THR A 256 -6.38 17.17 11.34
C THR A 256 -7.49 17.97 10.65
N TRP A 257 -7.26 18.39 9.42
CA TRP A 257 -8.29 19.02 8.57
C TRP A 257 -9.46 18.08 8.32
N TYR A 258 -9.18 16.86 7.94
CA TYR A 258 -10.19 15.86 7.65
C TYR A 258 -11.05 15.56 8.87
N VAL A 259 -10.44 15.22 10.01
CA VAL A 259 -11.19 14.87 11.22
C VAL A 259 -12.04 16.03 11.72
N CYS A 260 -11.55 17.27 11.63
CA CYS A 260 -12.34 18.46 11.94
C CYS A 260 -13.59 18.53 11.04
N ASN A 261 -13.43 18.39 9.74
CA ASN A 261 -14.55 18.40 8.78
C ASN A 261 -15.51 17.22 9.00
N ARG A 262 -14.98 16.02 9.28
CA ARG A 262 -15.82 14.85 9.54
C ARG A 262 -16.67 15.00 10.80
N LEU A 263 -16.13 15.58 11.85
CA LEU A 263 -16.88 15.89 13.07
C LEU A 263 -18.00 16.92 12.83
N ILE A 264 -17.77 17.90 11.95
CA ILE A 264 -18.79 18.86 11.53
C ILE A 264 -19.86 18.15 10.70
N GLU A 265 -19.45 17.37 9.69
CA GLU A 265 -20.35 16.65 8.79
C GLU A 265 -21.29 15.68 9.55
N THR A 266 -20.75 14.98 10.54
CA THR A 266 -21.53 14.05 11.38
C THR A 266 -22.40 14.74 12.43
N GLY A 267 -22.20 16.03 12.64
CA GLY A 267 -22.88 16.79 13.69
C GLY A 267 -22.45 16.44 15.11
N ILE A 268 -21.39 15.63 15.28
CA ILE A 268 -20.88 15.24 16.61
C ILE A 268 -20.31 16.44 17.34
N CYS A 269 -19.58 17.30 16.64
CA CYS A 269 -19.04 18.51 17.22
C CYS A 269 -18.97 19.64 16.18
N THR A 270 -19.62 20.77 16.51
CA THR A 270 -19.66 21.97 15.65
C THR A 270 -19.24 23.21 16.43
N ASN A 271 -18.52 23.04 17.53
CA ASN A 271 -18.12 24.14 18.42
C ASN A 271 -16.59 24.33 18.49
N SER A 272 -16.16 25.26 19.33
CA SER A 272 -14.75 25.63 19.47
C SER A 272 -13.81 24.51 19.93
N ALA A 273 -14.32 23.37 20.43
CA ALA A 273 -13.46 22.28 20.85
C ALA A 273 -12.63 21.71 19.68
N ILE A 274 -13.21 21.71 18.45
CA ILE A 274 -12.52 21.23 17.25
C ILE A 274 -11.91 22.33 16.40
N TYR A 275 -12.42 23.57 16.50
CA TYR A 275 -11.87 24.69 15.73
C TYR A 275 -10.62 25.31 16.34
N ASN A 276 -10.46 25.22 17.66
CA ASN A 276 -9.22 25.65 18.30
C ASN A 276 -8.12 24.63 18.01
N TYR A 277 -6.90 25.13 17.90
CA TYR A 277 -5.74 24.29 17.61
C TYR A 277 -5.58 23.18 18.65
N ASN A 278 -5.70 21.93 18.22
CA ASN A 278 -5.58 20.73 19.04
C ASN A 278 -4.18 20.08 18.98
N GLY A 279 -3.23 20.74 18.34
CA GLY A 279 -1.89 20.22 18.13
C GLY A 279 -1.77 19.38 16.86
N ASN A 280 -0.74 18.56 16.83
CA ASN A 280 -0.53 17.55 15.78
C ASN A 280 -1.50 16.38 15.95
N GLY A 281 -1.56 15.47 15.00
CA GLY A 281 -2.49 14.35 15.06
C GLY A 281 -2.41 13.54 16.35
N GLN A 282 -1.20 13.33 16.88
CA GLN A 282 -0.98 12.62 18.15
C GLN A 282 -1.52 13.36 19.38
N ASP A 283 -1.72 14.68 19.31
CA ASP A 283 -2.10 15.51 20.45
C ASP A 283 -3.63 15.68 20.57
N TRP A 284 -4.37 15.33 19.52
CA TRP A 284 -5.80 15.64 19.42
C TRP A 284 -6.65 15.08 20.55
N VAL A 285 -6.47 13.81 20.87
CA VAL A 285 -7.26 13.18 21.94
C VAL A 285 -7.00 13.87 23.28
N ALA A 286 -5.74 14.11 23.65
CA ALA A 286 -5.41 14.81 24.90
C ALA A 286 -5.98 16.23 24.91
N SER A 287 -5.91 16.96 23.80
CA SER A 287 -6.46 18.31 23.67
C SER A 287 -7.99 18.32 23.77
N LEU A 288 -8.69 17.37 23.14
CA LEU A 288 -10.15 17.25 23.25
C LEU A 288 -10.58 16.90 24.67
N VAL A 289 -9.87 16.00 25.34
CA VAL A 289 -10.12 15.65 26.74
C VAL A 289 -9.97 16.86 27.67
N SER A 290 -8.94 17.68 27.45
CA SER A 290 -8.77 18.93 28.21
C SER A 290 -9.93 19.94 28.02
N ARG A 291 -10.73 19.75 26.96
CA ARG A 291 -11.90 20.57 26.61
C ARG A 291 -13.24 19.89 26.92
N GLY A 292 -13.22 18.85 27.74
CA GLY A 292 -14.44 18.21 28.26
C GLY A 292 -14.89 16.98 27.47
N TRP A 293 -14.12 16.50 26.52
CA TRP A 293 -14.40 15.20 25.90
C TRP A 293 -14.01 14.07 26.86
N LYS A 294 -14.68 12.93 26.73
CA LYS A 294 -14.40 11.74 27.53
C LYS A 294 -13.33 10.88 26.85
N GLN A 295 -12.21 10.66 27.54
CA GLN A 295 -11.25 9.65 27.13
C GLN A 295 -11.82 8.25 27.34
N ILE A 296 -11.58 7.35 26.40
CA ILE A 296 -11.98 5.95 26.45
C ILE A 296 -10.80 5.07 26.05
N SER A 297 -10.79 3.82 26.55
CA SER A 297 -9.74 2.84 26.27
C SER A 297 -10.01 2.01 25.02
N GLU A 298 -11.29 1.90 24.65
CA GLU A 298 -11.72 1.07 23.51
C GLU A 298 -12.33 1.94 22.41
N PRO A 299 -12.19 1.56 21.14
CA PRO A 299 -12.79 2.29 20.03
C PRO A 299 -14.31 2.31 20.17
N GLN A 300 -14.90 3.46 19.88
CA GLN A 300 -16.36 3.63 19.78
C GLN A 300 -16.71 4.40 18.51
N VAL A 301 -17.85 4.08 17.91
CA VAL A 301 -18.33 4.78 16.70
C VAL A 301 -18.52 6.26 17.02
N GLY A 302 -17.87 7.11 16.22
CA GLY A 302 -17.87 8.56 16.41
C GLY A 302 -16.71 9.08 17.28
N ALA A 303 -15.84 8.20 17.76
CA ALA A 303 -14.64 8.62 18.48
C ALA A 303 -13.61 9.25 17.54
N VAL A 304 -12.85 10.18 18.06
CA VAL A 304 -11.57 10.61 17.50
C VAL A 304 -10.49 9.67 18.00
N MET A 305 -9.64 9.18 17.12
CA MET A 305 -8.47 8.36 17.42
C MET A 305 -7.20 9.15 17.14
N SER A 306 -6.30 9.26 18.12
CA SER A 306 -4.92 9.71 17.88
C SER A 306 -3.96 8.52 17.85
N VAL A 307 -2.99 8.59 16.97
CA VAL A 307 -1.89 7.63 16.83
C VAL A 307 -0.60 8.33 17.24
N GLN A 308 0.12 7.73 18.17
CA GLN A 308 1.41 8.26 18.63
C GLN A 308 2.43 8.26 17.50
N GLY A 309 3.25 9.31 17.42
CA GLY A 309 4.30 9.43 16.43
C GLY A 309 5.30 8.27 16.46
N SER A 310 5.83 7.88 15.33
CA SER A 310 6.69 6.72 15.08
C SER A 310 5.98 5.36 15.09
N TYR A 311 4.66 5.33 15.33
CA TYR A 311 3.86 4.12 15.26
C TYR A 311 2.89 4.18 14.08
N GLY A 312 2.52 3.02 13.54
CA GLY A 312 1.55 2.95 12.43
C GLY A 312 2.02 3.61 11.13
N GLY A 313 3.32 3.79 10.93
CA GLY A 313 3.86 4.50 9.75
C GLY A 313 3.76 6.03 9.84
N THR A 314 3.46 6.57 11.03
CA THR A 314 3.34 8.02 11.22
C THR A 314 4.69 8.68 11.49
N TYR A 315 4.82 9.96 11.11
CA TYR A 315 6.01 10.75 11.47
C TYR A 315 6.11 10.97 12.98
N ALA A 316 7.32 10.80 13.52
CA ALA A 316 7.59 10.91 14.97
C ALA A 316 7.12 12.24 15.57
N GLU A 317 7.23 13.33 14.82
CA GLU A 317 6.87 14.68 15.27
C GLU A 317 5.35 14.90 15.27
N TYR A 318 4.62 14.30 14.33
CA TYR A 318 3.22 14.66 14.07
C TYR A 318 2.23 13.60 14.52
N GLY A 319 2.62 12.33 14.53
CA GLY A 319 1.66 11.24 14.71
C GLY A 319 0.55 11.30 13.66
N HIS A 320 -0.66 10.87 14.04
CA HIS A 320 -1.82 10.89 13.14
C HIS A 320 -3.12 11.05 13.92
N VAL A 321 -4.20 11.44 13.23
CA VAL A 321 -5.55 11.47 13.78
C VAL A 321 -6.54 10.95 12.76
N ALA A 322 -7.52 10.17 13.23
CA ALA A 322 -8.55 9.54 12.41
C ALA A 322 -9.92 9.57 13.13
N PHE A 323 -10.98 9.25 12.37
CA PHE A 323 -12.34 9.14 12.88
C PHE A 323 -12.80 7.68 12.87
N VAL A 324 -13.41 7.20 13.95
CA VAL A 324 -13.92 5.83 14.06
C VAL A 324 -15.33 5.75 13.47
N GLU A 325 -15.45 5.06 12.35
CA GLU A 325 -16.71 4.93 11.59
C GLU A 325 -17.58 3.74 12.04
N ALA A 326 -16.94 2.63 12.39
CA ALA A 326 -17.61 1.42 12.85
C ALA A 326 -16.74 0.63 13.82
N VAL A 327 -17.38 -0.18 14.67
CA VAL A 327 -16.71 -1.16 15.54
C VAL A 327 -17.34 -2.52 15.29
N ASN A 328 -16.52 -3.53 15.04
CA ASN A 328 -16.95 -4.88 14.74
C ASN A 328 -17.13 -5.72 16.02
N GLN A 329 -17.84 -6.82 15.90
CA GLN A 329 -18.08 -7.72 17.03
C GLN A 329 -16.81 -8.39 17.58
N ASP A 330 -15.79 -8.54 16.74
CA ASP A 330 -14.47 -9.08 17.11
C ASP A 330 -13.53 -8.05 17.75
N GLY A 331 -14.00 -6.81 17.95
CA GLY A 331 -13.24 -5.71 18.55
C GLY A 331 -12.38 -4.94 17.53
N THR A 332 -12.31 -5.36 16.28
CA THR A 332 -11.70 -4.54 15.22
C THR A 332 -12.60 -3.32 14.92
N PHE A 333 -12.03 -2.28 14.33
CA PHE A 333 -12.79 -1.08 14.03
C PHE A 333 -12.35 -0.44 12.72
N LEU A 334 -13.32 0.14 12.01
CA LEU A 334 -13.10 0.90 10.81
C LEU A 334 -12.83 2.36 11.17
N ILE A 335 -11.75 2.91 10.60
CA ILE A 335 -11.50 4.35 10.61
C ILE A 335 -11.69 4.94 9.24
N SER A 336 -11.95 6.24 9.21
CA SER A 336 -11.73 7.10 8.05
C SER A 336 -10.71 8.17 8.41
N GLU A 337 -9.86 8.54 7.46
CA GLU A 337 -8.77 9.48 7.65
C GLU A 337 -8.35 10.15 6.33
N CYS A 338 -7.38 11.03 6.37
CA CYS A 338 -6.79 11.67 5.19
C CYS A 338 -5.28 11.85 5.38
N ASN A 339 -4.54 11.83 4.29
CA ASN A 339 -3.09 12.08 4.26
C ASN A 339 -2.19 10.98 4.82
N VAL A 340 -2.67 9.75 5.00
CA VAL A 340 -1.77 8.60 5.12
C VAL A 340 -1.21 8.30 3.72
N GLY A 341 0.11 8.16 3.61
CA GLY A 341 0.78 8.00 2.32
C GLY A 341 0.77 9.23 1.41
N GLY A 342 0.49 10.43 1.95
CA GLY A 342 0.59 11.70 1.22
C GLY A 342 -0.60 12.04 0.32
N VAL A 343 -1.69 11.27 0.32
CA VAL A 343 -2.89 11.59 -0.46
C VAL A 343 -3.85 12.43 0.36
N GLN A 344 -4.14 13.64 -0.13
CA GLN A 344 -4.77 14.71 0.62
C GLN A 344 -6.17 15.10 0.12
N ASN A 345 -6.67 14.48 -0.93
CA ASN A 345 -7.90 14.91 -1.60
C ASN A 345 -9.06 13.92 -1.52
N LYS A 346 -8.89 12.84 -0.79
CA LYS A 346 -9.91 11.80 -0.59
C LYS A 346 -9.84 11.22 0.81
N PRO A 347 -10.97 10.81 1.40
CA PRO A 347 -10.97 9.96 2.58
C PRO A 347 -10.33 8.61 2.27
N HIS A 348 -9.65 8.07 3.26
CA HIS A 348 -9.10 6.72 3.25
C HIS A 348 -9.76 5.93 4.37
N TYR A 349 -9.74 4.61 4.25
CA TYR A 349 -10.36 3.70 5.21
C TYR A 349 -9.37 2.62 5.61
N ALA A 350 -9.33 2.29 6.89
CA ALA A 350 -8.58 1.15 7.40
C ALA A 350 -9.39 0.42 8.48
N VAL A 351 -9.33 -0.91 8.46
CA VAL A 351 -9.84 -1.75 9.56
C VAL A 351 -8.66 -2.11 10.45
N LEU A 352 -8.75 -1.76 11.72
CA LEU A 352 -7.66 -1.82 12.69
C LEU A 352 -8.05 -2.66 13.91
N SER A 353 -7.06 -3.28 14.55
CA SER A 353 -7.16 -3.78 15.92
C SER A 353 -6.65 -2.73 16.90
N ASN A 354 -7.20 -2.68 18.12
CA ASN A 354 -6.76 -1.72 19.13
C ASN A 354 -5.29 -1.96 19.52
N GLN A 355 -4.52 -0.89 19.65
CA GLN A 355 -3.10 -0.91 19.96
C GLN A 355 -2.80 0.03 21.13
N SER A 356 -1.73 -0.25 21.86
CA SER A 356 -1.32 0.56 23.05
C SER A 356 -0.90 1.99 22.71
N TYR A 357 -0.56 2.26 21.44
CA TYR A 357 -0.19 3.59 20.95
C TYR A 357 -1.37 4.34 20.31
N TYR A 358 -2.59 3.81 20.39
CA TYR A 358 -3.83 4.52 20.07
C TYR A 358 -4.43 5.13 21.33
N SER A 359 -5.03 6.27 21.19
CA SER A 359 -5.88 6.88 22.20
C SER A 359 -7.17 7.34 21.56
N PHE A 360 -8.26 7.34 22.34
CA PHE A 360 -9.59 7.66 21.83
C PHE A 360 -10.28 8.67 22.72
N ALA A 361 -11.09 9.54 22.11
CA ALA A 361 -11.99 10.44 22.82
C ALA A 361 -13.34 10.53 22.12
N VAL A 362 -14.42 10.64 22.91
CA VAL A 362 -15.79 10.86 22.44
C VAL A 362 -16.34 12.17 22.99
N ALA A 363 -17.17 12.85 22.21
CA ALA A 363 -17.93 14.00 22.66
C ALA A 363 -18.91 13.59 23.77
N GLN A 364 -19.12 14.49 24.77
CA GLN A 364 -20.09 14.33 25.82
C GLN A 364 -21.36 15.15 25.55
#